data_4df40032f1d03d3c3290f15273f297fb
#
_entry.id   4df40032f1d03d3c3290f15273f297fb
#
_cell.length_a   1.000
_cell.length_b   1.000
_cell.length_c   1.000
_cell.angle_alpha   90.00
_cell.angle_beta   90.00
_cell.angle_gamma   90.00
#
_symmetry.space_group_name_H-M   'P 1'
#
loop_
_entity.id
_entity.type
_entity.pdbx_description
1 polymer ?
#
loop_
_entity_poly.entity_id
_entity_poly.type
_entity_poly.pdbx_seq_one_letter_code
_entity_poly.pdbx_strand_id
1 'polypeptide(L)'
;MDLDTLRHSCSHVLAQAVKELWPEAKLGIGPSIEDGFYYDFDRKERFSDEDLAKIEQKMQEIIDKDEKFVKEELNLNEAKTLFKKLKEDYKLKLLEEITEDQVSIYKTADKFLDLCRGPHASSTGQIKAFKLLSVAGAYWHGLETNPMLVRIYGTAFNTKEELKEHLKTLDEAKRRDHRKLGPQLGYFDIYHDEAGAGLVFYHPKGAILRRLIEDYEIKEHLKRGYEMVMIPHISKGQLWIKSGHYDYYKENMYIFKIENEEYVLKPMNCPGHILIYQSKTRSYKDLPIRFFELGTVYRYEKSGVLHGLLRVRGFTQDDAHIFCTPQQLKGEITAVLDFVIEAMKVFGFDEFQIELSTQPEKFIGEQSDWQRATLALEEALKEKGLSYKVNPGEGAFYGPKIDIKLKDALKRLWQCATIQCDFALPNRFNLSYIDANGKKTRPIMLHRVILGSLERFIGALIEHYAGALPLWLAPVQVIIMPIKDEFKDYAIEIKNRLDSLGFRINLDSRSETLNKRIHGAELEKIPYILVVGQRELNDKTVSVRKSGMQDLGSMSQEELIKRIEEEVRE
;
A
#
# COMPACT_ATOMS: atom_id res chain seq x y z
N MET A 1 -6.12 -29.68 6.26
CA MET A 1 -4.78 -29.43 6.84
C MET A 1 -4.63 -27.92 6.98
N ASP A 2 -3.89 -27.47 7.96
CA ASP A 2 -3.47 -26.07 8.07
C ASP A 2 -2.65 -25.67 6.83
N LEU A 3 -2.93 -24.48 6.28
CA LEU A 3 -2.31 -24.02 5.02
C LEU A 3 -0.81 -23.75 5.17
N ASP A 4 -0.37 -23.34 6.35
CA ASP A 4 1.04 -23.07 6.60
C ASP A 4 1.86 -24.37 6.50
N THR A 5 1.41 -25.43 7.17
CA THR A 5 1.99 -26.79 7.09
C THR A 5 1.96 -27.34 5.67
N LEU A 6 0.84 -27.14 4.93
CA LEU A 6 0.71 -27.58 3.54
C LEU A 6 1.73 -26.88 2.63
N ARG A 7 1.82 -25.56 2.73
CA ARG A 7 2.72 -24.71 1.94
C ARG A 7 4.18 -25.01 2.24
N HIS A 8 4.52 -25.18 3.51
CA HIS A 8 5.86 -25.58 3.92
C HIS A 8 6.23 -26.97 3.36
N SER A 9 5.31 -27.93 3.39
CA SER A 9 5.56 -29.24 2.78
C SER A 9 5.72 -29.17 1.26
N CYS A 10 4.95 -28.29 0.61
CA CYS A 10 5.07 -28.04 -0.82
C CYS A 10 6.41 -27.41 -1.19
N SER A 11 6.98 -26.53 -0.34
CA SER A 11 8.31 -25.96 -0.56
C SER A 11 9.41 -27.02 -0.53
N HIS A 12 9.29 -28.04 0.32
CA HIS A 12 10.22 -29.18 0.34
C HIS A 12 10.09 -30.05 -0.90
N VAL A 13 8.87 -30.28 -1.40
CA VAL A 13 8.65 -30.98 -2.68
C VAL A 13 9.25 -30.19 -3.85
N LEU A 14 9.15 -28.85 -3.83
CA LEU A 14 9.82 -27.98 -4.80
C LEU A 14 11.35 -28.17 -4.73
N ALA A 15 11.93 -28.15 -3.53
CA ALA A 15 13.38 -28.33 -3.34
C ALA A 15 13.84 -29.70 -3.84
N GLN A 16 13.10 -30.76 -3.53
CA GLN A 16 13.37 -32.12 -4.02
C GLN A 16 13.30 -32.16 -5.57
N ALA A 17 12.26 -31.60 -6.18
CA ALA A 17 12.09 -31.57 -7.61
C ALA A 17 13.26 -30.86 -8.31
N VAL A 18 13.69 -29.72 -7.79
CA VAL A 18 14.86 -28.98 -8.32
C VAL A 18 16.13 -29.79 -8.18
N LYS A 19 16.39 -30.43 -7.04
CA LYS A 19 17.57 -31.29 -6.83
C LYS A 19 17.57 -32.52 -7.73
N GLU A 20 16.41 -33.11 -8.03
CA GLU A 20 16.33 -34.26 -8.94
C GLU A 20 16.58 -33.84 -10.41
N LEU A 21 16.18 -32.62 -10.82
CA LEU A 21 16.41 -32.09 -12.17
C LEU A 21 17.80 -31.46 -12.33
N TRP A 22 18.30 -30.78 -11.30
CA TRP A 22 19.61 -30.10 -11.29
C TRP A 22 20.36 -30.40 -9.98
N PRO A 23 21.06 -31.54 -9.91
CA PRO A 23 21.77 -31.98 -8.70
C PRO A 23 22.81 -31.00 -8.16
N GLU A 24 23.34 -30.13 -9.04
CA GLU A 24 24.33 -29.11 -8.69
C GLU A 24 23.72 -27.88 -8.00
N ALA A 25 22.41 -27.64 -8.11
CA ALA A 25 21.73 -26.52 -7.44
C ALA A 25 21.85 -26.66 -5.92
N LYS A 26 22.34 -25.62 -5.23
CA LYS A 26 22.45 -25.62 -3.77
C LYS A 26 21.19 -25.08 -3.14
N LEU A 27 20.83 -25.63 -1.99
CA LEU A 27 19.61 -25.33 -1.25
C LEU A 27 19.84 -24.14 -0.29
N GLY A 28 19.08 -23.07 -0.44
CA GLY A 28 18.98 -21.99 0.52
C GLY A 28 17.94 -22.29 1.63
N ILE A 29 16.87 -21.51 1.67
CA ILE A 29 15.74 -21.66 2.61
C ILE A 29 14.41 -21.68 1.84
N GLY A 30 13.39 -22.34 2.45
CA GLY A 30 12.08 -22.49 1.83
C GLY A 30 10.91 -22.43 2.82
N PRO A 31 10.63 -21.26 3.42
CA PRO A 31 9.51 -21.11 4.33
C PRO A 31 8.16 -21.02 3.60
N SER A 32 7.09 -21.30 4.34
CA SER A 32 5.75 -20.82 4.00
C SER A 32 5.65 -19.30 4.17
N ILE A 33 4.75 -18.68 3.43
CA ILE A 33 4.36 -17.27 3.53
C ILE A 33 2.83 -17.17 3.48
N GLU A 34 2.28 -16.00 3.81
CA GLU A 34 0.84 -15.77 3.94
C GLU A 34 0.01 -16.28 2.75
N ASP A 35 0.48 -16.07 1.52
CA ASP A 35 -0.24 -16.46 0.29
C ASP A 35 0.39 -17.65 -0.47
N GLY A 36 1.40 -18.30 0.12
CA GLY A 36 2.08 -19.39 -0.57
C GLY A 36 3.34 -19.87 0.11
N PHE A 37 4.35 -20.13 -0.68
CA PHE A 37 5.67 -20.55 -0.24
C PHE A 37 6.72 -20.08 -1.23
N TYR A 38 7.97 -20.11 -0.85
CA TYR A 38 9.09 -20.00 -1.78
C TYR A 38 10.22 -20.96 -1.40
N TYR A 39 11.17 -21.10 -2.30
CA TYR A 39 12.45 -21.73 -2.00
C TYR A 39 13.59 -21.02 -2.75
N ASP A 40 14.72 -20.80 -2.07
CA ASP A 40 15.90 -20.15 -2.59
C ASP A 40 16.93 -21.18 -3.05
N PHE A 41 17.45 -20.97 -4.26
CA PHE A 41 18.45 -21.84 -4.87
C PHE A 41 19.66 -21.04 -5.30
N ASP A 42 20.87 -21.59 -5.08
CA ASP A 42 22.07 -21.09 -5.74
C ASP A 42 22.30 -21.94 -7.00
N ARG A 43 22.08 -21.31 -8.15
CA ARG A 43 22.27 -21.90 -9.47
C ARG A 43 22.88 -20.85 -10.41
N LYS A 44 23.83 -21.25 -11.24
CA LYS A 44 24.52 -20.34 -12.18
C LYS A 44 23.55 -19.73 -13.20
N GLU A 45 22.64 -20.52 -13.74
CA GLU A 45 21.63 -20.07 -14.69
C GLU A 45 20.30 -19.83 -13.97
N ARG A 46 19.60 -18.75 -14.33
CA ARG A 46 18.26 -18.48 -13.82
C ARG A 46 17.27 -19.49 -14.37
N PHE A 47 16.24 -19.81 -13.58
CA PHE A 47 15.13 -20.63 -14.08
C PHE A 47 14.29 -19.83 -15.08
N SER A 48 13.94 -20.47 -16.20
CA SER A 48 13.01 -19.95 -17.20
C SER A 48 11.56 -20.41 -16.91
N ASP A 49 10.59 -19.84 -17.64
CA ASP A 49 9.20 -20.30 -17.57
C ASP A 49 9.06 -21.77 -17.98
N GLU A 50 9.88 -22.25 -18.94
CA GLU A 50 9.93 -23.66 -19.32
C GLU A 50 10.47 -24.54 -18.19
N ASP A 51 11.46 -24.04 -17.44
CA ASP A 51 11.98 -24.76 -16.27
C ASP A 51 10.92 -24.86 -15.17
N LEU A 52 10.12 -23.80 -14.93
CA LEU A 52 9.01 -23.87 -13.99
C LEU A 52 8.00 -24.97 -14.36
N ALA A 53 7.66 -25.12 -15.64
CA ALA A 53 6.76 -26.18 -16.10
C ALA A 53 7.37 -27.58 -15.85
N LYS A 54 8.67 -27.77 -16.08
CA LYS A 54 9.37 -29.05 -15.79
C LYS A 54 9.41 -29.32 -14.29
N ILE A 55 9.64 -28.30 -13.47
CA ILE A 55 9.63 -28.43 -12.01
C ILE A 55 8.23 -28.82 -11.53
N GLU A 56 7.16 -28.17 -12.01
CA GLU A 56 5.78 -28.54 -11.64
C GLU A 56 5.46 -30.00 -11.99
N GLN A 57 5.86 -30.46 -13.18
CA GLN A 57 5.69 -31.85 -13.57
C GLN A 57 6.44 -32.79 -12.62
N LYS A 58 7.68 -32.46 -12.28
CA LYS A 58 8.49 -33.24 -11.35
C LYS A 58 7.90 -33.24 -9.93
N MET A 59 7.40 -32.10 -9.46
CA MET A 59 6.70 -32.01 -8.18
C MET A 59 5.46 -32.92 -8.17
N GLN A 60 4.68 -32.96 -9.26
CA GLN A 60 3.53 -33.84 -9.35
C GLN A 60 3.93 -35.32 -9.30
N GLU A 61 5.02 -35.71 -9.97
CA GLU A 61 5.56 -37.07 -9.91
C GLU A 61 5.97 -37.48 -8.48
N ILE A 62 6.51 -36.53 -7.68
CA ILE A 62 6.88 -36.76 -6.28
C ILE A 62 5.62 -36.89 -5.42
N ILE A 63 4.63 -36.02 -5.63
CA ILE A 63 3.35 -36.04 -4.92
C ILE A 63 2.60 -37.36 -5.16
N ASP A 64 2.57 -37.81 -6.40
CA ASP A 64 1.85 -39.04 -6.80
C ASP A 64 2.46 -40.32 -6.17
N LYS A 65 3.73 -40.28 -5.75
CA LYS A 65 4.39 -41.39 -5.02
C LYS A 65 3.96 -41.49 -3.56
N ASP A 66 3.33 -40.48 -3.00
CA ASP A 66 2.83 -40.40 -1.63
C ASP A 66 3.91 -40.76 -0.57
N GLU A 67 5.12 -40.24 -0.75
CA GLU A 67 6.27 -40.51 0.14
C GLU A 67 6.11 -39.76 1.48
N LYS A 68 6.49 -40.43 2.59
CA LYS A 68 6.37 -39.86 3.94
C LYS A 68 7.41 -38.77 4.20
N PHE A 69 7.01 -37.72 4.91
CA PHE A 69 7.94 -36.79 5.55
C PHE A 69 8.34 -37.36 6.91
N VAL A 70 9.62 -37.61 7.10
CA VAL A 70 10.15 -38.21 8.34
C VAL A 70 11.07 -37.21 9.03
N LYS A 71 10.71 -36.80 10.24
CA LYS A 71 11.55 -35.97 11.10
C LYS A 71 12.63 -36.85 11.76
N GLU A 72 13.87 -36.39 11.71
CA GLU A 72 14.98 -36.94 12.46
C GLU A 72 15.68 -35.84 13.25
N GLU A 73 16.15 -36.14 14.44
CA GLU A 73 16.97 -35.23 15.24
C GLU A 73 18.41 -35.70 15.22
N LEU A 74 19.32 -34.79 14.93
CA LEU A 74 20.75 -35.00 14.83
C LEU A 74 21.48 -34.08 15.81
N ASN A 75 22.63 -34.56 16.31
CA ASN A 75 23.58 -33.66 16.94
C ASN A 75 24.11 -32.64 15.94
N LEU A 76 24.37 -31.39 16.37
CA LEU A 76 24.84 -30.31 15.53
C LEU A 76 26.07 -30.68 14.69
N ASN A 77 27.02 -31.42 15.27
CA ASN A 77 28.25 -31.86 14.57
C ASN A 77 27.97 -32.94 13.53
N GLU A 78 27.04 -33.84 13.80
CA GLU A 78 26.58 -34.87 12.84
C GLU A 78 25.90 -34.19 11.66
N ALA A 79 25.01 -33.22 11.93
CA ALA A 79 24.35 -32.40 10.88
C ALA A 79 25.38 -31.64 10.02
N LYS A 80 26.38 -30.98 10.63
CA LYS A 80 27.47 -30.30 9.89
C LYS A 80 28.23 -31.29 9.00
N THR A 81 28.55 -32.48 9.50
CA THR A 81 29.23 -33.52 8.74
C THR A 81 28.39 -34.00 7.56
N LEU A 82 27.08 -34.20 7.78
CA LEU A 82 26.12 -34.61 6.75
C LEU A 82 26.00 -33.59 5.64
N PHE A 83 25.73 -32.32 5.96
CA PHE A 83 25.56 -31.26 4.95
C PHE A 83 26.88 -30.90 4.24
N LYS A 84 28.04 -31.08 4.89
CA LYS A 84 29.36 -30.99 4.23
C LYS A 84 29.54 -32.10 3.19
N LYS A 85 29.13 -33.32 3.49
CA LYS A 85 29.16 -34.45 2.54
C LYS A 85 28.24 -34.20 1.35
N LEU A 86 27.08 -33.58 1.58
CA LEU A 86 26.11 -33.21 0.54
C LEU A 86 26.49 -31.95 -0.24
N LYS A 87 27.53 -31.23 0.16
CA LYS A 87 28.00 -29.96 -0.43
C LYS A 87 26.93 -28.85 -0.39
N GLU A 88 26.11 -28.82 0.66
CA GLU A 88 25.06 -27.83 0.87
C GLU A 88 25.59 -26.66 1.73
N ASP A 89 26.35 -25.75 1.10
CA ASP A 89 27.08 -24.67 1.77
C ASP A 89 26.17 -23.71 2.56
N TYR A 90 24.97 -23.41 2.06
CA TYR A 90 24.04 -22.53 2.76
C TYR A 90 23.45 -23.17 4.00
N LYS A 91 23.23 -24.50 3.98
CA LYS A 91 22.80 -25.24 5.17
C LYS A 91 23.91 -25.28 6.23
N LEU A 92 25.18 -25.34 5.80
CA LEU A 92 26.31 -25.22 6.73
C LEU A 92 26.36 -23.84 7.39
N LYS A 93 26.15 -22.77 6.64
CA LYS A 93 26.07 -21.41 7.22
C LYS A 93 24.93 -21.27 8.22
N LEU A 94 23.74 -21.81 7.93
CA LEU A 94 22.62 -21.83 8.89
C LEU A 94 23.00 -22.60 10.17
N LEU A 95 23.69 -23.73 10.06
CA LEU A 95 24.14 -24.51 11.21
C LEU A 95 25.25 -23.82 12.03
N GLU A 96 25.96 -22.85 11.47
CA GLU A 96 26.91 -22.00 12.21
C GLU A 96 26.21 -20.97 13.11
N GLU A 97 24.98 -20.56 12.74
CA GLU A 97 24.19 -19.58 13.48
C GLU A 97 23.37 -20.23 14.61
N ILE A 98 23.22 -21.57 14.60
CA ILE A 98 22.46 -22.32 15.60
C ILE A 98 23.32 -22.57 16.84
N THR A 99 22.76 -22.24 18.00
CA THR A 99 23.42 -22.41 19.31
C THR A 99 22.95 -23.67 20.07
N GLU A 100 21.87 -24.29 19.59
CA GLU A 100 21.32 -25.52 20.18
C GLU A 100 22.20 -26.74 19.83
N ASP A 101 22.34 -27.69 20.75
CA ASP A 101 23.13 -28.92 20.57
C ASP A 101 22.49 -29.92 19.59
N GLN A 102 21.18 -29.81 19.37
CA GLN A 102 20.41 -30.69 18.50
C GLN A 102 19.67 -29.89 17.45
N VAL A 103 19.59 -30.43 16.25
CA VAL A 103 18.86 -29.85 15.10
C VAL A 103 17.98 -30.92 14.48
N SER A 104 16.86 -30.51 13.90
CA SER A 104 16.00 -31.40 13.16
C SER A 104 16.22 -31.30 11.65
N ILE A 105 16.15 -32.46 11.01
CA ILE A 105 16.09 -32.57 9.55
C ILE A 105 14.79 -33.29 9.17
N TYR A 106 14.32 -33.03 7.98
CA TYR A 106 13.21 -33.77 7.39
C TYR A 106 13.70 -34.51 6.15
N LYS A 107 13.33 -35.80 6.08
CA LYS A 107 13.60 -36.67 4.93
C LYS A 107 12.30 -36.92 4.16
N THR A 108 12.40 -36.96 2.83
CA THR A 108 11.34 -37.47 1.96
C THR A 108 11.87 -38.67 1.21
N ALA A 109 11.40 -39.86 1.61
CA ALA A 109 12.00 -41.12 1.25
C ALA A 109 13.53 -41.15 1.54
N ASP A 110 14.28 -41.99 0.82
CA ASP A 110 15.75 -42.04 0.92
C ASP A 110 16.45 -41.08 -0.06
N LYS A 111 15.70 -40.16 -0.70
CA LYS A 111 16.17 -39.36 -1.84
C LYS A 111 16.44 -37.91 -1.53
N PHE A 112 15.72 -37.35 -0.59
CA PHE A 112 15.81 -35.93 -0.27
C PHE A 112 15.82 -35.71 1.24
N LEU A 113 16.64 -34.79 1.69
CA LEU A 113 16.65 -34.30 3.07
C LEU A 113 16.94 -32.81 3.13
N ASP A 114 16.35 -32.16 4.12
CA ASP A 114 16.58 -30.74 4.36
C ASP A 114 16.69 -30.41 5.85
N LEU A 115 17.43 -29.34 6.18
CA LEU A 115 17.49 -28.77 7.53
C LEU A 115 16.19 -28.00 7.78
N CYS A 116 15.36 -28.47 8.71
CA CYS A 116 14.04 -27.92 8.93
C CYS A 116 13.49 -28.23 10.33
N ARG A 117 12.77 -27.27 10.91
CA ARG A 117 12.07 -27.45 12.20
C ARG A 117 10.67 -28.05 12.04
N GLY A 118 10.08 -28.01 10.87
CA GLY A 118 8.69 -28.40 10.60
C GLY A 118 7.68 -27.36 11.12
N PRO A 119 6.39 -27.71 11.23
CA PRO A 119 5.82 -29.03 10.90
C PRO A 119 5.68 -29.26 9.39
N HIS A 120 5.47 -30.53 9.01
CA HIS A 120 5.14 -30.97 7.67
C HIS A 120 3.88 -31.86 7.63
N ALA A 121 3.29 -32.01 6.46
CA ALA A 121 2.30 -33.03 6.17
C ALA A 121 2.85 -34.44 6.49
N SER A 122 1.99 -35.43 6.66
CA SER A 122 2.45 -36.80 6.91
C SER A 122 3.06 -37.45 5.66
N SER A 123 2.62 -37.02 4.46
CA SER A 123 3.16 -37.49 3.19
C SER A 123 2.98 -36.47 2.08
N THR A 124 3.74 -36.63 0.98
CA THR A 124 3.66 -35.75 -0.20
C THR A 124 2.29 -35.83 -0.88
N GLY A 125 1.62 -36.97 -0.84
CA GLY A 125 0.28 -37.16 -1.42
C GLY A 125 -0.84 -36.36 -0.75
N GLN A 126 -0.57 -35.72 0.40
CA GLN A 126 -1.51 -34.79 1.02
C GLN A 126 -1.57 -33.41 0.31
N ILE A 127 -0.61 -33.09 -0.52
CA ILE A 127 -0.59 -31.86 -1.33
C ILE A 127 -1.53 -32.07 -2.54
N LYS A 128 -2.74 -31.52 -2.48
CA LYS A 128 -3.78 -31.76 -3.50
C LYS A 128 -3.77 -30.76 -4.64
N ALA A 129 -3.33 -29.53 -4.37
CA ALA A 129 -3.37 -28.46 -5.36
C ALA A 129 -2.22 -27.48 -5.10
N PHE A 130 -1.39 -27.25 -6.09
CA PHE A 130 -0.29 -26.29 -6.05
C PHE A 130 -0.06 -25.65 -7.41
N LYS A 131 0.65 -24.53 -7.43
CA LYS A 131 1.11 -23.85 -8.65
C LYS A 131 2.40 -23.09 -8.35
N LEU A 132 3.38 -23.16 -9.25
CA LEU A 132 4.53 -22.24 -9.24
C LEU A 132 4.12 -20.92 -9.92
N LEU A 133 4.51 -19.79 -9.34
CA LEU A 133 4.00 -18.48 -9.75
C LEU A 133 5.04 -17.64 -10.49
N SER A 134 6.26 -17.57 -9.99
CA SER A 134 7.30 -16.70 -10.54
C SER A 134 8.70 -17.04 -10.04
N VAL A 135 9.69 -16.47 -10.74
CA VAL A 135 11.11 -16.52 -10.36
C VAL A 135 11.59 -15.11 -10.08
N ALA A 136 12.33 -14.91 -8.99
CA ALA A 136 12.95 -13.64 -8.63
C ALA A 136 14.40 -13.83 -8.13
N GLY A 137 15.19 -12.77 -8.16
CA GLY A 137 16.46 -12.73 -7.43
C GLY A 137 16.21 -12.38 -5.96
N ALA A 138 16.93 -13.02 -5.04
CA ALA A 138 16.87 -12.70 -3.62
C ALA A 138 18.28 -12.79 -3.00
N TYR A 139 18.71 -11.73 -2.32
CA TYR A 139 19.97 -11.78 -1.60
C TYR A 139 19.88 -12.68 -0.38
N TRP A 140 20.91 -13.50 -0.14
CA TRP A 140 21.00 -14.33 1.04
C TRP A 140 20.86 -13.47 2.31
N HIS A 141 19.96 -13.85 3.22
CA HIS A 141 19.55 -13.07 4.41
C HIS A 141 19.09 -11.63 4.11
N GLY A 142 18.69 -11.32 2.87
CA GLY A 142 18.21 -9.99 2.50
C GLY A 142 19.29 -8.89 2.45
N LEU A 143 20.58 -9.24 2.55
CA LEU A 143 21.69 -8.30 2.53
C LEU A 143 22.29 -8.21 1.10
N GLU A 144 22.31 -7.02 0.53
CA GLU A 144 22.86 -6.76 -0.83
C GLU A 144 24.34 -7.12 -0.97
N THR A 145 25.07 -7.21 0.13
CA THR A 145 26.47 -7.65 0.19
C THR A 145 26.65 -9.16 0.05
N ASN A 146 25.57 -9.93 0.22
CA ASN A 146 25.57 -11.38 0.15
C ASN A 146 25.29 -11.89 -1.27
N PRO A 147 25.60 -13.16 -1.59
CA PRO A 147 25.26 -13.75 -2.87
C PRO A 147 23.78 -13.64 -3.22
N MET A 148 23.51 -13.34 -4.49
CA MET A 148 22.15 -13.34 -5.01
C MET A 148 21.75 -14.76 -5.40
N LEU A 149 20.71 -15.27 -4.75
CA LEU A 149 20.09 -16.56 -5.03
C LEU A 149 18.90 -16.40 -5.98
N VAL A 150 18.47 -17.51 -6.54
CA VAL A 150 17.26 -17.58 -7.37
C VAL A 150 16.12 -18.10 -6.52
N ARG A 151 15.09 -17.30 -6.33
CA ARG A 151 13.88 -17.62 -5.53
C ARG A 151 12.75 -18.03 -6.46
N ILE A 152 12.19 -19.21 -6.23
CA ILE A 152 10.95 -19.67 -6.90
C ILE A 152 9.80 -19.50 -5.93
N TYR A 153 8.77 -18.76 -6.34
CA TYR A 153 7.52 -18.61 -5.60
C TYR A 153 6.47 -19.61 -6.09
N GLY A 154 5.73 -20.16 -5.15
CA GLY A 154 4.58 -21.02 -5.42
C GLY A 154 3.47 -20.82 -4.40
N THR A 155 2.32 -21.43 -4.67
CA THR A 155 1.19 -21.48 -3.75
C THR A 155 0.60 -22.88 -3.70
N ALA A 156 -0.04 -23.23 -2.55
CA ALA A 156 -0.73 -24.50 -2.38
C ALA A 156 -2.00 -24.30 -1.55
N PHE A 157 -3.02 -25.12 -1.89
CA PHE A 157 -4.35 -25.11 -1.27
C PHE A 157 -4.83 -26.55 -1.01
N ASN A 158 -5.80 -26.71 -0.11
CA ASN A 158 -6.35 -28.02 0.21
C ASN A 158 -7.18 -28.62 -0.96
N THR A 159 -7.74 -27.76 -1.84
CA THR A 159 -8.56 -28.17 -2.98
C THR A 159 -8.12 -27.48 -4.27
N LYS A 160 -8.47 -28.08 -5.42
CA LYS A 160 -8.23 -27.49 -6.73
C LYS A 160 -9.11 -26.28 -6.99
N GLU A 161 -10.28 -26.24 -6.39
CA GLU A 161 -11.25 -25.15 -6.47
C GLU A 161 -10.68 -23.90 -5.79
N GLU A 162 -10.17 -24.03 -4.57
CA GLU A 162 -9.50 -22.93 -3.84
C GLU A 162 -8.30 -22.38 -4.62
N LEU A 163 -7.46 -23.27 -5.17
CA LEU A 163 -6.33 -22.86 -6.01
C LEU A 163 -6.81 -22.09 -7.25
N LYS A 164 -7.85 -22.57 -7.93
CA LYS A 164 -8.40 -21.93 -9.12
C LYS A 164 -8.95 -20.53 -8.81
N GLU A 165 -9.64 -20.37 -7.70
CA GLU A 165 -10.16 -19.08 -7.25
C GLU A 165 -9.01 -18.11 -6.92
N HIS A 166 -8.00 -18.58 -6.19
CA HIS A 166 -6.81 -17.80 -5.88
C HIS A 166 -6.06 -17.35 -7.15
N LEU A 167 -5.85 -18.25 -8.12
CA LEU A 167 -5.20 -17.90 -9.39
C LEU A 167 -6.01 -16.86 -10.19
N LYS A 168 -7.35 -16.98 -10.18
CA LYS A 168 -8.23 -15.97 -10.79
C LYS A 168 -8.07 -14.60 -10.10
N THR A 169 -7.98 -14.58 -8.77
CA THR A 169 -7.75 -13.35 -8.02
C THR A 169 -6.38 -12.73 -8.34
N LEU A 170 -5.32 -13.55 -8.47
CA LEU A 170 -4.00 -13.07 -8.88
C LEU A 170 -3.99 -12.49 -10.30
N ASP A 171 -4.69 -13.12 -11.25
CA ASP A 171 -4.78 -12.61 -12.62
C ASP A 171 -5.56 -11.29 -12.66
N GLU A 172 -6.64 -11.18 -11.89
CA GLU A 172 -7.39 -9.94 -11.77
C GLU A 172 -6.53 -8.84 -11.11
N ALA A 173 -5.73 -9.17 -10.09
CA ALA A 173 -4.78 -8.23 -9.48
C ALA A 173 -3.76 -7.69 -10.50
N LYS A 174 -3.22 -8.56 -11.37
CA LYS A 174 -2.31 -8.14 -12.46
C LYS A 174 -2.99 -7.23 -13.48
N ARG A 175 -4.29 -7.44 -13.76
CA ARG A 175 -5.05 -6.57 -14.67
C ARG A 175 -5.34 -5.21 -14.06
N ARG A 176 -5.54 -5.15 -12.75
CA ARG A 176 -5.83 -3.91 -12.01
C ARG A 176 -4.60 -3.13 -11.57
N ASP A 177 -3.40 -3.68 -11.77
CA ASP A 177 -2.15 -3.07 -11.32
C ASP A 177 -2.03 -1.60 -11.78
N HIS A 178 -1.96 -0.68 -10.81
CA HIS A 178 -1.89 0.76 -11.06
C HIS A 178 -0.67 1.17 -11.88
N ARG A 179 0.43 0.39 -11.84
CA ARG A 179 1.64 0.62 -12.64
C ARG A 179 1.39 0.42 -14.13
N LYS A 180 0.39 -0.39 -14.47
CA LYS A 180 -0.08 -0.62 -15.84
C LYS A 180 -1.22 0.31 -16.21
N LEU A 181 -2.26 0.36 -15.36
CA LEU A 181 -3.45 1.16 -15.63
C LEU A 181 -3.17 2.67 -15.59
N GLY A 182 -2.33 3.14 -14.68
CA GLY A 182 -2.01 4.56 -14.53
C GLY A 182 -1.46 5.20 -15.81
N PRO A 183 -0.35 4.69 -16.38
CA PRO A 183 0.17 5.14 -17.67
C PRO A 183 -0.84 4.95 -18.82
N GLN A 184 -1.53 3.81 -18.91
CA GLN A 184 -2.52 3.54 -19.96
C GLN A 184 -3.69 4.54 -19.95
N LEU A 185 -4.15 4.95 -18.77
CA LEU A 185 -5.22 5.93 -18.59
C LEU A 185 -4.73 7.39 -18.65
N GLY A 186 -3.41 7.58 -18.73
CA GLY A 186 -2.78 8.91 -18.76
C GLY A 186 -2.87 9.63 -17.41
N TYR A 187 -2.73 8.90 -16.29
CA TYR A 187 -2.79 9.48 -14.95
C TYR A 187 -1.41 9.90 -14.46
N PHE A 188 -0.39 9.05 -14.60
CA PHE A 188 0.96 9.34 -14.14
C PHE A 188 2.00 8.49 -14.86
N ASP A 189 3.26 8.89 -14.74
CA ASP A 189 4.43 8.07 -15.07
C ASP A 189 5.58 8.32 -14.11
N ILE A 190 6.60 7.45 -14.15
CA ILE A 190 7.85 7.57 -13.40
C ILE A 190 9.00 7.48 -14.40
N TYR A 191 9.64 8.60 -14.69
CA TYR A 191 10.75 8.71 -15.65
C TYR A 191 12.06 8.34 -14.96
N HIS A 192 12.38 7.04 -14.96
CA HIS A 192 13.51 6.49 -14.20
C HIS A 192 14.85 7.05 -14.64
N ASP A 193 15.06 7.19 -15.93
CA ASP A 193 16.35 7.60 -16.52
C ASP A 193 16.54 9.11 -16.46
N GLU A 194 15.49 9.90 -16.67
CA GLU A 194 15.57 11.35 -16.74
C GLU A 194 15.43 12.04 -15.37
N ALA A 195 14.53 11.53 -14.52
CA ALA A 195 14.21 12.16 -13.24
C ALA A 195 14.59 11.36 -12.02
N GLY A 196 14.71 10.04 -12.16
CA GLY A 196 15.06 9.12 -11.09
C GLY A 196 13.88 8.30 -10.54
N ALA A 197 14.23 7.17 -9.94
CA ALA A 197 13.26 6.21 -9.44
C ALA A 197 12.48 6.76 -8.23
N GLY A 198 11.17 6.47 -8.20
CA GLY A 198 10.29 6.84 -7.08
C GLY A 198 9.88 8.31 -7.04
N LEU A 199 10.02 9.03 -8.17
CA LEU A 199 9.51 10.39 -8.35
C LEU A 199 8.35 10.36 -9.35
N VAL A 200 7.17 10.74 -8.89
CA VAL A 200 5.91 10.61 -9.65
C VAL A 200 5.65 11.88 -10.45
N PHE A 201 5.37 11.73 -11.74
CA PHE A 201 4.90 12.79 -12.61
C PHE A 201 3.43 12.58 -12.93
N TYR A 202 2.57 13.46 -12.44
CA TYR A 202 1.15 13.43 -12.76
C TYR A 202 0.89 14.06 -14.12
N HIS A 203 0.28 13.29 -15.02
CA HIS A 203 -0.22 13.79 -16.30
C HIS A 203 -1.53 14.59 -16.09
N PRO A 204 -2.05 15.33 -17.09
CA PRO A 204 -3.21 16.21 -16.88
C PRO A 204 -4.42 15.55 -16.21
N LYS A 205 -4.79 14.31 -16.60
CA LYS A 205 -5.89 13.57 -15.97
C LYS A 205 -5.57 13.17 -14.52
N GLY A 206 -4.35 12.73 -14.26
CA GLY A 206 -3.91 12.38 -12.92
C GLY A 206 -3.82 13.61 -12.00
N ALA A 207 -3.39 14.75 -12.53
CA ALA A 207 -3.37 16.01 -11.78
C ALA A 207 -4.79 16.46 -11.38
N ILE A 208 -5.79 16.28 -12.27
CA ILE A 208 -7.20 16.52 -11.94
C ILE A 208 -7.69 15.57 -10.86
N LEU A 209 -7.44 14.25 -10.99
CA LEU A 209 -7.81 13.27 -9.97
C LEU A 209 -7.20 13.62 -8.61
N ARG A 210 -5.91 13.91 -8.57
CA ARG A 210 -5.21 14.35 -7.38
C ARG A 210 -5.85 15.60 -6.77
N ARG A 211 -6.14 16.61 -7.58
CA ARG A 211 -6.77 17.85 -7.14
C ARG A 211 -8.15 17.64 -6.52
N LEU A 212 -8.97 16.77 -7.10
CA LEU A 212 -10.28 16.42 -6.55
C LEU A 212 -10.18 15.79 -5.15
N ILE A 213 -9.18 14.93 -4.93
CA ILE A 213 -8.91 14.33 -3.62
C ILE A 213 -8.39 15.39 -2.64
N GLU A 214 -7.47 16.26 -3.07
CA GLU A 214 -6.95 17.37 -2.26
C GLU A 214 -8.07 18.34 -1.84
N ASP A 215 -8.97 18.69 -2.75
CA ASP A 215 -10.12 19.57 -2.45
C ASP A 215 -11.10 18.94 -1.45
N TYR A 216 -11.35 17.64 -1.58
CA TYR A 216 -12.12 16.90 -0.58
C TYR A 216 -11.46 16.95 0.80
N GLU A 217 -10.17 16.63 0.88
CA GLU A 217 -9.40 16.66 2.12
C GLU A 217 -9.42 18.04 2.77
N ILE A 218 -9.12 19.09 2.02
CA ILE A 218 -9.13 20.46 2.53
C ILE A 218 -10.51 20.82 3.09
N LYS A 219 -11.58 20.57 2.33
CA LYS A 219 -12.96 20.88 2.72
C LYS A 219 -13.36 20.15 4.01
N GLU A 220 -13.10 18.87 4.09
CA GLU A 220 -13.52 18.05 5.22
C GLU A 220 -12.70 18.30 6.49
N HIS A 221 -11.41 18.68 6.36
CA HIS A 221 -10.59 19.13 7.48
C HIS A 221 -11.07 20.47 8.04
N LEU A 222 -11.26 21.49 7.17
CA LEU A 222 -11.74 22.80 7.60
C LEU A 222 -13.12 22.71 8.29
N LYS A 223 -14.03 21.88 7.78
CA LYS A 223 -15.34 21.62 8.36
C LYS A 223 -15.26 21.05 9.79
N ARG A 224 -14.19 20.28 10.09
CA ARG A 224 -13.93 19.69 11.41
C ARG A 224 -13.06 20.56 12.31
N GLY A 225 -12.83 21.82 11.94
CA GLY A 225 -12.08 22.79 12.76
C GLY A 225 -10.58 22.60 12.74
N TYR A 226 -10.03 22.01 11.68
CA TYR A 226 -8.58 22.03 11.47
C TYR A 226 -8.15 23.36 10.86
N GLU A 227 -6.99 23.84 11.28
CA GLU A 227 -6.34 25.03 10.73
C GLU A 227 -5.29 24.60 9.72
N MET A 228 -5.41 25.10 8.47
CA MET A 228 -4.45 24.78 7.42
C MET A 228 -3.14 25.52 7.64
N VAL A 229 -2.03 24.81 7.58
CA VAL A 229 -0.67 25.33 7.69
C VAL A 229 0.18 24.89 6.51
N MET A 230 1.30 25.55 6.27
CA MET A 230 2.29 25.18 5.26
C MET A 230 3.68 25.41 5.83
N ILE A 231 4.57 24.43 5.67
CA ILE A 231 5.95 24.52 6.11
C ILE A 231 6.92 24.37 4.94
N PRO A 232 8.12 24.93 5.00
CA PRO A 232 9.12 24.81 3.95
C PRO A 232 9.58 23.36 3.75
N HIS A 233 9.95 23.00 2.53
CA HIS A 233 10.43 21.67 2.19
C HIS A 233 11.84 21.38 2.71
N ILE A 234 12.64 22.42 2.97
CA ILE A 234 14.00 22.31 3.48
C ILE A 234 14.12 23.04 4.81
N SER A 235 14.93 22.50 5.70
CA SER A 235 15.25 23.14 6.99
C SER A 235 16.64 22.75 7.47
N LYS A 236 17.20 23.52 8.41
CA LYS A 236 18.52 23.22 8.99
C LYS A 236 18.51 21.86 9.70
N GLY A 237 19.63 21.14 9.62
CA GLY A 237 19.86 19.84 10.27
C GLY A 237 19.58 19.84 11.77
N GLN A 238 19.81 20.99 12.44
CA GLN A 238 19.55 21.17 13.88
C GLN A 238 18.09 20.88 14.29
N LEU A 239 17.12 21.16 13.43
CA LEU A 239 15.70 20.86 13.70
C LEU A 239 15.48 19.34 13.84
N TRP A 240 16.15 18.57 13.03
CA TRP A 240 16.06 17.09 12.98
C TRP A 240 16.83 16.43 14.10
N ILE A 241 17.96 17.03 14.54
CA ILE A 241 18.70 16.62 15.74
C ILE A 241 17.82 16.87 16.97
N LYS A 242 17.24 18.07 17.11
CA LYS A 242 16.36 18.42 18.23
C LYS A 242 15.16 17.49 18.33
N SER A 243 14.53 17.14 17.23
CA SER A 243 13.39 16.24 17.19
C SER A 243 13.75 14.75 17.41
N GLY A 244 15.03 14.38 17.29
CA GLY A 244 15.50 13.00 17.40
C GLY A 244 15.41 12.17 16.13
N HIS A 245 14.87 12.72 15.06
CA HIS A 245 14.80 12.01 13.78
C HIS A 245 16.18 11.67 13.23
N TYR A 246 17.19 12.50 13.53
CA TYR A 246 18.57 12.28 13.09
C TYR A 246 19.17 10.98 13.65
N ASP A 247 18.78 10.58 14.87
CA ASP A 247 19.33 9.40 15.56
C ASP A 247 18.69 8.09 15.02
N TYR A 248 17.41 8.14 14.61
CA TYR A 248 16.63 6.95 14.25
C TYR A 248 16.30 6.83 12.76
N TYR A 249 16.47 7.92 12.00
CA TYR A 249 15.95 8.00 10.63
C TYR A 249 16.95 8.56 9.60
N LYS A 250 18.20 8.82 10.01
CA LYS A 250 19.23 9.49 9.19
C LYS A 250 19.47 8.82 7.85
N GLU A 251 19.47 7.48 7.80
CA GLU A 251 19.70 6.71 6.56
C GLU A 251 18.63 6.94 5.49
N ASN A 252 17.44 7.37 5.91
CA ASN A 252 16.31 7.66 5.03
C ASN A 252 16.14 9.15 4.71
N MET A 253 17.13 10.00 5.02
CA MET A 253 17.06 11.44 4.84
C MET A 253 17.93 11.90 3.66
N TYR A 254 17.43 12.89 2.91
CA TYR A 254 18.24 13.64 1.95
C TYR A 254 18.91 14.81 2.66
N ILE A 255 20.22 14.71 2.85
CA ILE A 255 21.03 15.69 3.59
C ILE A 255 22.01 16.35 2.61
N PHE A 256 22.09 17.66 2.63
CA PHE A 256 22.99 18.45 1.78
C PHE A 256 23.50 19.69 2.51
N LYS A 257 24.50 20.37 1.94
CA LYS A 257 25.10 21.56 2.56
C LYS A 257 24.77 22.82 1.77
N ILE A 258 24.44 23.90 2.49
CA ILE A 258 24.34 25.25 1.97
C ILE A 258 25.25 26.11 2.86
N GLU A 259 26.23 26.83 2.27
CA GLU A 259 27.14 27.73 3.00
C GLU A 259 27.80 27.07 4.22
N ASN A 260 28.23 25.82 4.11
CA ASN A 260 28.79 24.97 5.16
C ASN A 260 27.82 24.55 6.28
N GLU A 261 26.56 24.93 6.25
CA GLU A 261 25.52 24.45 7.16
C GLU A 261 24.78 23.24 6.54
N GLU A 262 24.40 22.30 7.40
CA GLU A 262 23.63 21.12 6.99
C GLU A 262 22.15 21.45 6.87
N TYR A 263 21.57 21.12 5.73
CA TYR A 263 20.14 21.20 5.44
C TYR A 263 19.57 19.84 5.08
N VAL A 264 18.28 19.65 5.30
CA VAL A 264 17.56 18.42 5.08
C VAL A 264 16.29 18.70 4.30
N LEU A 265 16.02 17.89 3.26
CA LEU A 265 14.66 17.79 2.70
C LEU A 265 13.79 17.09 3.74
N LYS A 266 12.68 17.70 4.12
CA LYS A 266 11.81 17.21 5.21
C LYS A 266 11.34 15.75 4.96
N PRO A 267 11.69 14.78 5.81
CA PRO A 267 11.16 13.43 5.75
C PRO A 267 9.81 13.30 6.47
N MET A 268 9.42 14.32 7.24
CA MET A 268 8.19 14.42 8.05
C MET A 268 7.79 15.88 8.24
N ASN A 269 6.54 16.15 8.65
CA ASN A 269 6.02 17.51 8.84
C ASN A 269 5.99 17.94 10.31
N CYS A 270 6.01 16.98 11.24
CA CYS A 270 5.81 17.22 12.68
C CYS A 270 6.71 18.31 13.29
N PRO A 271 8.05 18.39 13.04
CA PRO A 271 8.85 19.44 13.65
C PRO A 271 8.44 20.86 13.21
N GLY A 272 7.99 21.01 11.95
CA GLY A 272 7.51 22.29 11.43
C GLY A 272 6.22 22.75 12.11
N HIS A 273 5.24 21.86 12.29
CA HIS A 273 3.99 22.16 13.00
C HIS A 273 4.25 22.51 14.47
N ILE A 274 5.24 21.86 15.09
CA ILE A 274 5.69 22.19 16.45
C ILE A 274 6.24 23.63 16.52
N LEU A 275 7.04 24.07 15.54
CA LEU A 275 7.53 25.44 15.50
C LEU A 275 6.38 26.45 15.37
N ILE A 276 5.34 26.13 14.57
CA ILE A 276 4.13 26.96 14.46
C ILE A 276 3.38 27.01 15.79
N TYR A 277 3.24 25.87 16.49
CA TYR A 277 2.66 25.84 17.83
C TYR A 277 3.41 26.77 18.79
N GLN A 278 4.74 26.75 18.79
CA GLN A 278 5.62 27.54 19.65
C GLN A 278 5.63 29.04 19.32
N SER A 279 5.12 29.45 18.16
CA SER A 279 5.15 30.87 17.74
C SER A 279 4.35 31.81 18.67
N LYS A 280 3.46 31.24 19.51
CA LYS A 280 2.62 31.99 20.47
C LYS A 280 2.56 31.27 21.82
N THR A 281 2.36 32.04 22.91
CA THR A 281 1.96 31.45 24.18
C THR A 281 0.54 30.89 24.05
N ARG A 282 0.34 29.65 24.47
CA ARG A 282 -0.94 28.95 24.38
C ARG A 282 -1.59 28.84 25.77
N SER A 283 -2.92 28.90 25.77
CA SER A 283 -3.76 28.68 26.97
C SER A 283 -4.55 27.38 26.78
N TYR A 284 -5.01 26.79 27.86
CA TYR A 284 -5.94 25.65 27.82
C TYR A 284 -7.23 25.94 27.04
N LYS A 285 -7.59 27.23 26.91
CA LYS A 285 -8.76 27.67 26.11
C LYS A 285 -8.52 27.60 24.61
N ASP A 286 -7.25 27.61 24.19
CA ASP A 286 -6.86 27.49 22.78
C ASP A 286 -6.86 26.02 22.33
N LEU A 287 -6.82 25.06 23.27
CA LEU A 287 -6.76 23.63 22.98
C LEU A 287 -8.16 23.02 22.86
N PRO A 288 -8.37 22.04 21.96
CA PRO A 288 -7.37 21.44 21.09
C PRO A 288 -7.03 22.31 19.88
N ILE A 289 -5.75 22.39 19.52
CA ILE A 289 -5.25 22.99 18.28
C ILE A 289 -5.02 21.86 17.27
N ARG A 290 -5.57 21.99 16.06
CA ARG A 290 -5.48 20.96 15.02
C ARG A 290 -4.87 21.57 13.76
N PHE A 291 -3.56 21.41 13.56
CA PHE A 291 -2.87 21.84 12.34
C PHE A 291 -2.92 20.73 11.28
N PHE A 292 -3.26 21.10 10.06
CA PHE A 292 -3.36 20.22 8.90
C PHE A 292 -2.55 20.78 7.73
N GLU A 293 -1.84 19.92 7.04
CA GLU A 293 -1.11 20.23 5.81
C GLU A 293 -1.23 19.08 4.81
N LEU A 294 -1.46 19.40 3.52
CA LEU A 294 -1.10 18.49 2.45
C LEU A 294 0.42 18.57 2.26
N GLY A 295 1.12 17.87 3.16
CA GLY A 295 2.54 18.03 3.38
C GLY A 295 3.38 17.07 2.54
N THR A 296 4.08 17.59 1.51
CA THR A 296 5.00 16.78 0.73
C THR A 296 6.27 16.51 1.51
N VAL A 297 6.66 15.24 1.61
CA VAL A 297 7.85 14.76 2.31
C VAL A 297 8.72 13.92 1.38
N TYR A 298 10.00 13.77 1.73
CA TYR A 298 10.99 13.08 0.90
C TYR A 298 11.75 12.07 1.73
N ARG A 299 11.78 10.82 1.27
CA ARG A 299 12.47 9.73 1.96
C ARG A 299 13.40 9.01 1.02
N TYR A 300 14.65 8.81 1.43
CA TYR A 300 15.63 8.04 0.69
C TYR A 300 15.29 6.55 0.81
N GLU A 301 14.36 6.10 -0.03
CA GLU A 301 14.02 4.69 -0.15
C GLU A 301 15.01 3.98 -1.07
N LYS A 302 15.47 2.79 -0.69
CA LYS A 302 16.33 1.96 -1.54
C LYS A 302 15.60 1.58 -2.82
N SER A 303 16.32 1.52 -3.95
CA SER A 303 15.72 1.23 -5.27
C SER A 303 14.93 -0.09 -5.30
N GLY A 304 15.44 -1.13 -4.64
CA GLY A 304 14.81 -2.46 -4.64
C GLY A 304 13.46 -2.56 -3.90
N VAL A 305 13.08 -1.52 -3.12
CA VAL A 305 11.79 -1.51 -2.40
C VAL A 305 10.76 -0.58 -3.02
N LEU A 306 11.12 0.18 -4.07
CA LEU A 306 10.20 1.08 -4.76
C LEU A 306 9.14 0.29 -5.53
N HIS A 307 7.90 0.77 -5.50
CA HIS A 307 6.79 0.05 -6.11
C HIS A 307 5.67 1.00 -6.57
N GLY A 308 5.74 1.45 -7.83
CA GLY A 308 4.76 2.35 -8.43
C GLY A 308 4.44 3.54 -7.52
N LEU A 309 3.15 3.81 -7.29
CA LEU A 309 2.67 4.83 -6.35
C LEU A 309 2.71 4.39 -4.88
N LEU A 310 2.88 3.08 -4.60
CA LEU A 310 2.77 2.53 -3.25
C LEU A 310 3.98 2.85 -2.38
N ARG A 311 5.16 2.89 -2.99
CA ARG A 311 6.40 3.22 -2.31
C ARG A 311 7.29 4.06 -3.20
N VAL A 312 7.34 5.33 -2.89
CA VAL A 312 7.98 6.40 -3.66
C VAL A 312 8.96 7.18 -2.79
N ARG A 313 9.78 8.04 -3.40
CA ARG A 313 10.76 8.86 -2.68
C ARG A 313 10.24 10.26 -2.35
N GLY A 314 9.28 10.76 -3.10
CA GLY A 314 8.58 12.01 -2.84
C GLY A 314 7.08 11.78 -2.81
N PHE A 315 6.40 12.14 -1.73
CA PHE A 315 4.96 11.92 -1.59
C PHE A 315 4.31 12.96 -0.68
N THR A 316 3.02 13.17 -0.87
CA THR A 316 2.23 14.13 -0.10
C THR A 316 1.32 13.40 0.87
N GLN A 317 1.37 13.79 2.15
CA GLN A 317 0.48 13.27 3.18
C GLN A 317 -0.59 14.30 3.54
N ASP A 318 -1.77 13.84 3.86
CA ASP A 318 -2.83 14.59 4.56
C ASP A 318 -2.51 14.69 6.06
N ASP A 319 -1.33 15.21 6.35
CA ASP A 319 -0.71 15.16 7.67
C ASP A 319 -1.30 16.21 8.61
N ALA A 320 -1.68 15.79 9.82
CA ALA A 320 -2.10 16.72 10.82
C ALA A 320 -1.60 16.35 12.21
N HIS A 321 -1.42 17.41 13.00
CA HIS A 321 -0.95 17.33 14.38
C HIS A 321 -1.93 18.04 15.29
N ILE A 322 -2.44 17.28 16.27
CA ILE A 322 -3.41 17.78 17.26
C ILE A 322 -2.70 17.95 18.58
N PHE A 323 -2.72 19.17 19.11
CA PHE A 323 -2.19 19.48 20.43
C PHE A 323 -3.37 19.60 21.38
N CYS A 324 -3.43 18.74 22.39
CA CYS A 324 -4.58 18.68 23.29
C CYS A 324 -4.18 18.51 24.76
N THR A 325 -5.13 18.73 25.66
CA THR A 325 -4.97 18.38 27.08
C THR A 325 -5.18 16.88 27.29
N PRO A 326 -4.71 16.30 28.40
CA PRO A 326 -5.00 14.90 28.75
C PRO A 326 -6.50 14.57 28.76
N GLN A 327 -7.34 15.51 29.16
CA GLN A 327 -8.80 15.32 29.21
C GLN A 327 -9.46 15.28 27.82
N GLN A 328 -8.84 15.95 26.83
CA GLN A 328 -9.34 15.99 25.45
C GLN A 328 -8.88 14.79 24.63
N LEU A 329 -7.81 14.09 25.03
CA LEU A 329 -7.12 13.06 24.26
C LEU A 329 -8.06 12.02 23.67
N LYS A 330 -8.89 11.40 24.49
CA LYS A 330 -9.82 10.35 24.07
C LYS A 330 -10.84 10.88 23.06
N GLY A 331 -11.40 12.07 23.29
CA GLY A 331 -12.35 12.72 22.38
C GLY A 331 -11.72 13.01 21.01
N GLU A 332 -10.47 13.46 20.97
CA GLU A 332 -9.75 13.72 19.72
C GLU A 332 -9.47 12.43 18.95
N ILE A 333 -9.06 11.35 19.63
CA ILE A 333 -8.87 10.03 18.98
C ILE A 333 -10.19 9.53 18.38
N THR A 334 -11.30 9.61 19.14
CA THR A 334 -12.62 9.21 18.68
C THR A 334 -13.07 10.02 17.45
N ALA A 335 -12.88 11.34 17.46
CA ALA A 335 -13.22 12.20 16.33
C ALA A 335 -12.39 11.89 15.07
N VAL A 336 -11.12 11.52 15.23
CA VAL A 336 -10.28 11.08 14.09
C VAL A 336 -10.76 9.73 13.54
N LEU A 337 -11.12 8.77 14.41
CA LEU A 337 -11.68 7.49 13.96
C LEU A 337 -12.96 7.68 13.15
N ASP A 338 -13.87 8.58 13.59
CA ASP A 338 -15.08 8.92 12.83
C ASP A 338 -14.75 9.50 11.47
N PHE A 339 -13.81 10.44 11.43
CA PHE A 339 -13.39 11.05 10.17
C PHE A 339 -12.81 10.03 9.20
N VAL A 340 -11.96 9.10 9.68
CA VAL A 340 -11.42 8.01 8.83
C VAL A 340 -12.56 7.17 8.24
N ILE A 341 -13.49 6.70 9.06
CA ILE A 341 -14.60 5.84 8.62
C ILE A 341 -15.49 6.56 7.59
N GLU A 342 -15.82 7.83 7.84
CA GLU A 342 -16.61 8.64 6.91
C GLU A 342 -15.88 8.86 5.59
N ALA A 343 -14.58 9.24 5.62
CA ALA A 343 -13.79 9.44 4.42
C ALA A 343 -13.69 8.16 3.58
N MET A 344 -13.41 7.01 4.23
CA MET A 344 -13.30 5.73 3.52
C MET A 344 -14.58 5.37 2.76
N LYS A 345 -15.76 5.60 3.36
CA LYS A 345 -17.06 5.36 2.72
C LYS A 345 -17.25 6.23 1.47
N VAL A 346 -16.86 7.52 1.53
CA VAL A 346 -16.96 8.43 0.38
C VAL A 346 -16.13 7.95 -0.81
N PHE A 347 -14.99 7.31 -0.53
CA PHE A 347 -14.14 6.72 -1.57
C PHE A 347 -14.49 5.26 -1.91
N GLY A 348 -15.61 4.71 -1.37
CA GLY A 348 -16.13 3.38 -1.70
C GLY A 348 -15.40 2.22 -1.01
N PHE A 349 -14.70 2.48 0.10
CA PHE A 349 -14.08 1.45 0.92
C PHE A 349 -14.94 1.11 2.14
N ASP A 350 -15.64 -0.02 2.10
CA ASP A 350 -16.55 -0.45 3.16
C ASP A 350 -15.89 -1.38 4.18
N GLU A 351 -14.78 -2.02 3.83
CA GLU A 351 -14.08 -2.97 4.68
C GLU A 351 -12.68 -2.46 5.05
N PHE A 352 -12.33 -2.59 6.33
CA PHE A 352 -11.01 -2.24 6.84
C PHE A 352 -10.59 -3.15 7.98
N GLN A 353 -9.30 -3.24 8.22
CA GLN A 353 -8.69 -3.92 9.36
C GLN A 353 -7.99 -2.89 10.24
N ILE A 354 -8.22 -2.97 11.55
CA ILE A 354 -7.61 -2.08 12.53
C ILE A 354 -6.57 -2.85 13.34
N GLU A 355 -5.41 -2.24 13.53
CA GLU A 355 -4.32 -2.76 14.33
C GLU A 355 -3.90 -1.73 15.39
N LEU A 356 -3.75 -2.18 16.64
CA LEU A 356 -3.20 -1.41 17.75
C LEU A 356 -1.75 -1.87 17.97
N SER A 357 -0.79 -1.05 17.59
CA SER A 357 0.63 -1.31 17.74
C SER A 357 1.15 -0.70 19.03
N THR A 358 1.78 -1.54 19.88
CA THR A 358 2.24 -1.15 21.21
C THR A 358 3.75 -0.91 21.24
N GLN A 359 4.29 -0.67 22.41
CA GLN A 359 5.68 -0.26 22.67
C GLN A 359 6.72 -1.21 22.04
N PRO A 360 7.67 -0.70 21.22
CA PRO A 360 8.78 -1.47 20.70
C PRO A 360 9.91 -1.66 21.73
N GLU A 361 10.89 -2.50 21.42
CA GLU A 361 12.07 -2.69 22.29
C GLU A 361 12.88 -1.40 22.48
N LYS A 362 13.07 -0.62 21.41
CA LYS A 362 13.78 0.66 21.43
C LYS A 362 12.77 1.80 21.34
N PHE A 363 12.61 2.56 22.40
CA PHE A 363 11.65 3.64 22.50
C PHE A 363 12.21 4.84 23.27
N ILE A 364 11.53 5.97 23.20
CA ILE A 364 11.78 7.17 23.99
C ILE A 364 10.55 7.50 24.86
N GLY A 365 10.78 8.19 25.98
CA GLY A 365 9.75 8.57 26.95
C GLY A 365 9.66 7.61 28.14
N GLU A 366 8.73 7.92 29.05
CA GLU A 366 8.52 7.15 30.28
C GLU A 366 7.54 6.00 30.04
N GLN A 367 7.74 4.86 30.72
CA GLN A 367 6.84 3.70 30.65
C GLN A 367 5.38 4.07 30.97
N SER A 368 5.18 4.97 31.94
CA SER A 368 3.84 5.45 32.32
C SER A 368 3.13 6.22 31.22
N ASP A 369 3.88 6.96 30.39
CA ASP A 369 3.34 7.69 29.24
C ASP A 369 2.87 6.71 28.16
N TRP A 370 3.67 5.68 27.87
CA TRP A 370 3.32 4.60 26.96
C TRP A 370 2.06 3.86 27.37
N GLN A 371 1.93 3.52 28.66
CA GLN A 371 0.74 2.85 29.19
C GLN A 371 -0.52 3.73 29.03
N ARG A 372 -0.42 5.02 29.41
CA ARG A 372 -1.55 5.95 29.25
C ARG A 372 -1.97 6.15 27.80
N ALA A 373 -0.99 6.29 26.90
CA ALA A 373 -1.25 6.44 25.47
C ALA A 373 -1.93 5.20 24.88
N THR A 374 -1.38 4.01 25.18
CA THR A 374 -1.96 2.75 24.71
C THR A 374 -3.38 2.57 25.22
N LEU A 375 -3.62 2.85 26.49
CA LEU A 375 -4.96 2.74 27.08
C LEU A 375 -5.95 3.71 26.42
N ALA A 376 -5.56 4.95 26.16
CA ALA A 376 -6.42 5.94 25.52
C ALA A 376 -6.82 5.52 24.10
N LEU A 377 -5.88 4.96 23.31
CA LEU A 377 -6.15 4.41 21.98
C LEU A 377 -7.10 3.21 22.05
N GLU A 378 -6.85 2.30 22.99
CA GLU A 378 -7.67 1.09 23.19
C GLU A 378 -9.10 1.43 23.63
N GLU A 379 -9.26 2.36 24.59
CA GLU A 379 -10.56 2.81 25.05
C GLU A 379 -11.39 3.47 23.94
N ALA A 380 -10.77 4.25 23.06
CA ALA A 380 -11.44 4.86 21.93
C ALA A 380 -11.97 3.79 20.95
N LEU A 381 -11.17 2.76 20.66
CA LEU A 381 -11.59 1.64 19.80
C LEU A 381 -12.74 0.85 20.43
N LYS A 382 -12.68 0.55 21.73
CA LYS A 382 -13.74 -0.16 22.48
C LYS A 382 -15.03 0.63 22.52
N GLU A 383 -14.98 1.93 22.76
CA GLU A 383 -16.15 2.81 22.78
C GLU A 383 -16.88 2.87 21.44
N LYS A 384 -16.11 2.81 20.34
CA LYS A 384 -16.66 2.74 18.99
C LYS A 384 -17.11 1.33 18.57
N GLY A 385 -16.91 0.31 19.40
CA GLY A 385 -17.23 -1.07 19.07
C GLY A 385 -16.43 -1.62 17.89
N LEU A 386 -15.25 -1.08 17.63
CA LEU A 386 -14.40 -1.47 16.51
C LEU A 386 -13.56 -2.70 16.88
N SER A 387 -13.59 -3.72 16.03
CA SER A 387 -12.70 -4.89 16.17
C SER A 387 -11.29 -4.53 15.75
N TYR A 388 -10.29 -4.90 16.55
CA TYR A 388 -8.89 -4.62 16.26
C TYR A 388 -7.99 -5.79 16.66
N LYS A 389 -6.81 -5.88 16.02
CA LYS A 389 -5.73 -6.79 16.37
C LYS A 389 -4.65 -6.03 17.12
N VAL A 390 -4.14 -6.61 18.20
CA VAL A 390 -2.97 -6.04 18.90
C VAL A 390 -1.70 -6.57 18.22
N ASN A 391 -0.78 -5.64 17.87
CA ASN A 391 0.54 -5.94 17.35
C ASN A 391 1.61 -5.48 18.37
N PRO A 392 2.08 -6.39 19.24
CA PRO A 392 3.08 -6.05 20.26
C PRO A 392 4.41 -5.66 19.61
N GLY A 393 5.01 -4.57 20.07
CA GLY A 393 6.33 -4.14 19.61
C GLY A 393 6.38 -3.33 18.31
N GLU A 394 5.25 -3.13 17.62
CA GLU A 394 5.18 -2.48 16.31
C GLU A 394 4.83 -0.97 16.38
N GLY A 395 4.82 -0.39 17.56
CA GLY A 395 4.63 1.05 17.76
C GLY A 395 5.78 1.88 17.17
N ALA A 396 5.55 3.19 16.99
CA ALA A 396 6.62 4.09 16.63
C ALA A 396 7.57 4.27 17.82
N PHE A 397 8.83 4.65 17.59
CA PHE A 397 9.79 4.82 18.69
C PHE A 397 9.38 5.88 19.71
N TYR A 398 8.43 6.76 19.39
CA TYR A 398 7.94 7.86 20.22
C TYR A 398 6.52 7.69 20.77
N GLY A 399 5.78 6.63 20.36
CA GLY A 399 4.44 6.38 20.86
C GLY A 399 3.69 5.23 20.20
N PRO A 400 2.65 4.70 20.88
CA PRO A 400 1.76 3.68 20.33
C PRO A 400 0.88 4.25 19.21
N LYS A 401 0.36 3.38 18.37
CA LYS A 401 -0.44 3.81 17.21
C LYS A 401 -1.60 2.86 16.89
N ILE A 402 -2.64 3.43 16.30
CA ILE A 402 -3.67 2.71 15.57
C ILE A 402 -3.34 2.82 14.08
N ASP A 403 -3.21 1.70 13.39
CA ASP A 403 -3.15 1.63 11.93
C ASP A 403 -4.47 1.10 11.39
N ILE A 404 -5.02 1.76 10.36
CA ILE A 404 -6.23 1.35 9.67
C ILE A 404 -5.85 1.00 8.24
N LYS A 405 -6.07 -0.28 7.90
CA LYS A 405 -5.76 -0.85 6.58
C LYS A 405 -7.05 -1.05 5.82
N LEU A 406 -7.15 -0.47 4.64
CA LEU A 406 -8.27 -0.66 3.73
C LEU A 406 -8.21 -2.03 3.07
N LYS A 407 -9.37 -2.64 2.81
CA LYS A 407 -9.49 -3.77 1.91
C LYS A 407 -10.02 -3.29 0.57
N ASP A 408 -9.26 -3.56 -0.49
CA ASP A 408 -9.71 -3.27 -1.85
C ASP A 408 -10.73 -4.33 -2.36
N ALA A 409 -11.19 -4.17 -3.60
CA ALA A 409 -12.12 -5.09 -4.24
C ALA A 409 -11.60 -6.54 -4.35
N LEU A 410 -10.29 -6.76 -4.22
CA LEU A 410 -9.63 -8.07 -4.21
C LEU A 410 -9.27 -8.53 -2.78
N LYS A 411 -9.77 -7.83 -1.75
CA LYS A 411 -9.51 -8.07 -0.32
C LYS A 411 -8.05 -7.89 0.10
N ARG A 412 -7.21 -7.21 -0.69
CA ARG A 412 -5.84 -6.88 -0.33
C ARG A 412 -5.84 -5.71 0.66
N LEU A 413 -4.92 -5.76 1.61
CA LEU A 413 -4.79 -4.74 2.66
C LEU A 413 -3.86 -3.61 2.24
N TRP A 414 -4.33 -2.37 2.41
CA TRP A 414 -3.59 -1.15 2.12
C TRP A 414 -3.54 -0.28 3.35
N GLN A 415 -2.36 -0.03 3.89
CA GLN A 415 -2.21 0.89 5.01
C GLN A 415 -2.49 2.32 4.55
N CYS A 416 -3.52 2.94 5.10
CA CYS A 416 -3.94 4.30 4.82
C CYS A 416 -3.89 5.16 6.07
N ALA A 417 -4.89 5.07 6.96
CA ALA A 417 -4.96 5.92 8.13
C ALA A 417 -4.05 5.44 9.27
N THR A 418 -3.52 6.40 9.99
CA THR A 418 -2.73 6.14 11.19
C THR A 418 -3.02 7.22 12.23
N ILE A 419 -3.15 6.84 13.50
CA ILE A 419 -3.28 7.74 14.65
C ILE A 419 -2.18 7.35 15.64
N GLN A 420 -1.28 8.27 15.96
CA GLN A 420 -0.15 8.04 16.87
C GLN A 420 -0.21 9.01 18.03
N CYS A 421 -0.08 8.51 19.25
CA CYS A 421 -0.06 9.33 20.45
C CYS A 421 1.38 9.58 20.89
N ASP A 422 1.79 10.84 20.95
CA ASP A 422 3.18 11.26 21.19
C ASP A 422 3.29 12.14 22.43
N PHE A 423 4.07 11.69 23.40
CA PHE A 423 4.49 12.45 24.58
C PHE A 423 5.95 12.92 24.47
N ALA A 424 6.71 12.36 23.53
CA ALA A 424 8.15 12.55 23.42
C ALA A 424 8.53 13.86 22.73
N LEU A 425 7.95 14.17 21.57
CA LEU A 425 8.23 15.42 20.85
C LEU A 425 7.80 16.66 21.65
N PRO A 426 6.60 16.70 22.29
CA PRO A 426 6.26 17.79 23.19
C PRO A 426 7.30 18.01 24.29
N ASN A 427 7.91 16.93 24.80
CA ASN A 427 9.00 17.02 25.79
C ASN A 427 10.30 17.59 25.18
N ARG A 428 10.78 17.02 24.08
CA ARG A 428 12.01 17.41 23.38
C ARG A 428 12.01 18.88 22.94
N PHE A 429 10.85 19.38 22.51
CA PHE A 429 10.67 20.77 22.11
C PHE A 429 10.28 21.69 23.29
N ASN A 430 10.12 21.15 24.50
CA ASN A 430 9.67 21.88 25.69
C ASN A 430 8.36 22.66 25.42
N LEU A 431 7.37 21.99 24.79
CA LEU A 431 6.06 22.59 24.53
C LEU A 431 5.31 22.84 25.84
N SER A 432 4.54 23.92 25.88
CA SER A 432 3.70 24.21 27.04
C SER A 432 2.44 25.00 26.64
N TYR A 433 1.42 24.88 27.49
CA TYR A 433 0.28 25.78 27.56
C TYR A 433 0.06 26.21 29.01
N ILE A 434 -0.69 27.28 29.19
CA ILE A 434 -1.08 27.75 30.55
C ILE A 434 -2.42 27.07 30.87
N ASP A 435 -2.45 26.29 31.96
CA ASP A 435 -3.65 25.61 32.43
C ASP A 435 -4.64 26.56 33.14
N ALA A 436 -5.78 26.06 33.61
CA ALA A 436 -6.80 26.84 34.31
C ALA A 436 -6.30 27.46 35.63
N ASN A 437 -5.22 26.94 36.21
CA ASN A 437 -4.61 27.41 37.45
C ASN A 437 -3.42 28.36 37.18
N GLY A 438 -3.19 28.74 35.93
CA GLY A 438 -2.07 29.60 35.55
C GLY A 438 -0.70 28.89 35.51
N LYS A 439 -0.66 27.55 35.60
CA LYS A 439 0.56 26.76 35.58
C LYS A 439 0.91 26.36 34.15
N LYS A 440 2.23 26.37 33.84
CA LYS A 440 2.74 25.79 32.59
C LYS A 440 2.60 24.27 32.63
N THR A 441 1.84 23.75 31.69
CA THR A 441 1.56 22.31 31.54
C THR A 441 1.90 21.86 30.10
N ARG A 442 2.33 20.62 29.94
CA ARG A 442 2.71 20.05 28.63
C ARG A 442 1.49 19.52 27.88
N PRO A 443 1.29 19.87 26.60
CA PRO A 443 0.25 19.26 25.78
C PRO A 443 0.63 17.84 25.38
N ILE A 444 -0.37 17.02 25.06
CA ILE A 444 -0.21 15.76 24.34
C ILE A 444 -0.30 16.09 22.85
N MET A 445 0.44 15.39 22.03
CA MET A 445 0.44 15.54 20.59
C MET A 445 -0.08 14.25 19.92
N LEU A 446 -1.06 14.37 19.04
CA LEU A 446 -1.48 13.29 18.16
C LEU A 446 -0.98 13.59 16.75
N HIS A 447 -0.30 12.62 16.15
CA HIS A 447 0.00 12.60 14.71
C HIS A 447 -1.08 11.76 14.03
N ARG A 448 -1.64 12.26 12.93
CA ARG A 448 -2.61 11.47 12.22
C ARG A 448 -2.64 11.77 10.72
N VAL A 449 -2.98 10.76 9.96
CA VAL A 449 -3.34 10.82 8.54
C VAL A 449 -4.66 10.08 8.35
N ILE A 450 -5.50 10.53 7.42
CA ILE A 450 -6.79 9.91 7.06
C ILE A 450 -6.59 9.00 5.84
N LEU A 451 -6.11 9.56 4.72
CA LEU A 451 -5.81 8.82 3.51
C LEU A 451 -4.34 8.32 3.49
N GLY A 452 -3.48 8.96 4.26
CA GLY A 452 -2.05 8.70 4.30
C GLY A 452 -1.29 9.38 3.17
N SER A 453 -0.49 8.65 2.39
CA SER A 453 0.13 9.19 1.18
C SER A 453 -0.91 9.25 0.05
N LEU A 454 -1.11 10.45 -0.54
CA LEU A 454 -2.00 10.61 -1.69
C LEU A 454 -1.58 9.73 -2.86
N GLU A 455 -0.28 9.55 -3.09
CA GLU A 455 0.25 8.65 -4.13
C GLU A 455 -0.23 7.23 -3.89
N ARG A 456 -0.04 6.69 -2.69
CA ARG A 456 -0.48 5.34 -2.32
C ARG A 456 -1.99 5.20 -2.41
N PHE A 457 -2.73 6.19 -1.95
CA PHE A 457 -4.18 6.20 -1.97
C PHE A 457 -4.72 6.22 -3.41
N ILE A 458 -4.16 7.04 -4.30
CA ILE A 458 -4.49 7.06 -5.73
C ILE A 458 -4.19 5.70 -6.37
N GLY A 459 -3.05 5.08 -6.05
CA GLY A 459 -2.73 3.72 -6.48
C GLY A 459 -3.79 2.70 -6.05
N ALA A 460 -4.19 2.75 -4.76
CA ALA A 460 -5.24 1.88 -4.23
C ALA A 460 -6.60 2.12 -4.90
N LEU A 461 -6.98 3.38 -5.16
CA LEU A 461 -8.21 3.74 -5.89
C LEU A 461 -8.22 3.18 -7.31
N ILE A 462 -7.12 3.36 -8.06
CA ILE A 462 -7.00 2.84 -9.43
C ILE A 462 -7.19 1.32 -9.44
N GLU A 463 -6.59 0.59 -8.49
CA GLU A 463 -6.71 -0.86 -8.40
C GLU A 463 -8.09 -1.32 -7.89
N HIS A 464 -8.65 -0.60 -6.90
CA HIS A 464 -9.99 -0.88 -6.37
C HIS A 464 -11.06 -0.81 -7.46
N TYR A 465 -11.06 0.27 -8.23
CA TYR A 465 -12.02 0.53 -9.29
C TYR A 465 -11.59 -0.03 -10.67
N ALA A 466 -10.45 -0.73 -10.78
CA ALA A 466 -9.89 -1.17 -12.07
C ALA A 466 -9.81 -0.02 -13.10
N GLY A 467 -9.53 1.20 -12.64
CA GLY A 467 -9.48 2.42 -13.42
C GLY A 467 -10.83 3.08 -13.74
N ALA A 468 -11.97 2.40 -13.51
CA ALA A 468 -13.30 2.96 -13.73
C ALA A 468 -13.78 3.73 -12.48
N LEU A 469 -13.21 4.91 -12.26
CA LEU A 469 -13.47 5.74 -11.07
C LEU A 469 -14.94 6.18 -10.98
N PRO A 470 -15.48 6.40 -9.76
CA PRO A 470 -16.76 7.05 -9.55
C PRO A 470 -16.85 8.38 -10.30
N LEU A 471 -18.05 8.77 -10.70
CA LEU A 471 -18.28 9.93 -11.54
C LEU A 471 -17.67 11.22 -10.98
N TRP A 472 -17.77 11.44 -9.66
CA TRP A 472 -17.22 12.62 -9.00
C TRP A 472 -15.68 12.68 -9.02
N LEU A 473 -14.99 11.52 -9.08
CA LEU A 473 -13.52 11.41 -9.20
C LEU A 473 -13.02 11.31 -10.64
N ALA A 474 -13.89 11.01 -11.61
CA ALA A 474 -13.46 10.84 -13.00
C ALA A 474 -12.87 12.12 -13.57
N PRO A 475 -11.61 12.14 -14.04
CA PRO A 475 -10.98 13.34 -14.61
C PRO A 475 -11.72 13.89 -15.84
N VAL A 476 -12.32 12.98 -16.61
CA VAL A 476 -13.26 13.29 -17.69
C VAL A 476 -14.55 12.56 -17.36
N GLN A 477 -15.62 13.29 -17.10
CA GLN A 477 -16.92 12.72 -16.73
C GLN A 477 -17.74 12.36 -17.96
N VAL A 478 -17.64 13.19 -18.98
CA VAL A 478 -18.42 13.05 -20.21
C VAL A 478 -17.53 13.33 -21.42
N ILE A 479 -17.65 12.50 -22.44
CA ILE A 479 -17.07 12.79 -23.77
C ILE A 479 -18.18 12.92 -24.80
N ILE A 480 -18.11 13.96 -25.62
CA ILE A 480 -19.09 14.24 -26.68
C ILE A 480 -18.48 13.91 -28.04
N MET A 481 -19.18 13.14 -28.85
CA MET A 481 -18.72 12.66 -30.16
C MET A 481 -19.71 13.06 -31.27
N PRO A 482 -19.47 14.15 -32.03
CA PRO A 482 -20.24 14.39 -33.23
C PRO A 482 -19.97 13.31 -34.29
N ILE A 483 -21.01 12.78 -34.91
CA ILE A 483 -20.89 11.74 -35.95
C ILE A 483 -20.13 12.24 -37.15
N LYS A 484 -20.36 13.52 -37.51
CA LYS A 484 -19.72 14.27 -38.62
C LYS A 484 -19.43 15.71 -38.19
N ASP A 485 -18.56 16.39 -38.93
CA ASP A 485 -18.17 17.77 -38.63
C ASP A 485 -19.36 18.76 -38.65
N GLU A 486 -20.39 18.49 -39.45
CA GLU A 486 -21.63 19.30 -39.50
C GLU A 486 -22.39 19.37 -38.17
N PHE A 487 -22.15 18.43 -37.24
CA PHE A 487 -22.77 18.39 -35.89
C PHE A 487 -21.86 18.93 -34.80
N LYS A 488 -20.67 19.44 -35.16
CA LYS A 488 -19.66 19.90 -34.22
C LYS A 488 -20.14 21.12 -33.42
N ASP A 489 -20.83 22.04 -34.05
CA ASP A 489 -21.33 23.24 -33.38
C ASP A 489 -22.36 22.90 -32.30
N TYR A 490 -23.26 21.95 -32.58
CA TYR A 490 -24.18 21.44 -31.56
C TYR A 490 -23.47 20.69 -30.43
N ALA A 491 -22.45 19.90 -30.74
CA ALA A 491 -21.62 19.25 -29.72
C ALA A 491 -20.89 20.28 -28.83
N ILE A 492 -20.42 21.40 -29.40
CA ILE A 492 -19.80 22.53 -28.67
C ILE A 492 -20.83 23.23 -27.78
N GLU A 493 -22.06 23.45 -28.26
CA GLU A 493 -23.16 24.02 -27.46
C GLU A 493 -23.41 23.17 -26.20
N ILE A 494 -23.56 21.83 -26.35
CA ILE A 494 -23.75 20.90 -25.25
C ILE A 494 -22.55 20.95 -24.29
N LYS A 495 -21.33 20.90 -24.83
CA LYS A 495 -20.10 20.99 -24.04
C LYS A 495 -20.09 22.26 -23.18
N ASN A 496 -20.30 23.42 -23.78
CA ASN A 496 -20.26 24.70 -23.06
C ASN A 496 -21.32 24.78 -21.96
N ARG A 497 -22.51 24.22 -22.20
CA ARG A 497 -23.57 24.15 -21.23
C ARG A 497 -23.16 23.28 -20.02
N LEU A 498 -22.65 22.07 -20.26
CA LEU A 498 -22.20 21.18 -19.22
C LEU A 498 -20.97 21.71 -18.47
N ASP A 499 -20.00 22.30 -19.16
CA ASP A 499 -18.84 22.98 -18.56
C ASP A 499 -19.27 24.13 -17.63
N SER A 500 -20.30 24.91 -18.01
CA SER A 500 -20.83 26.01 -17.18
C SER A 500 -21.46 25.52 -15.86
N LEU A 501 -21.85 24.25 -15.80
CA LEU A 501 -22.36 23.59 -14.60
C LEU A 501 -21.24 22.92 -13.75
N GLY A 502 -19.99 23.07 -14.20
CA GLY A 502 -18.82 22.54 -13.49
C GLY A 502 -18.48 21.08 -13.80
N PHE A 503 -19.10 20.47 -14.80
CA PHE A 503 -18.72 19.12 -15.24
C PHE A 503 -17.44 19.14 -16.08
N ARG A 504 -16.69 18.05 -16.04
CA ARG A 504 -15.44 17.85 -16.78
C ARG A 504 -15.72 17.15 -18.11
N ILE A 505 -15.76 17.93 -19.19
CA ILE A 505 -16.23 17.49 -20.50
C ILE A 505 -15.12 17.51 -21.54
N ASN A 506 -14.98 16.42 -22.29
CA ASN A 506 -14.15 16.38 -23.49
C ASN A 506 -15.01 16.33 -24.76
N LEU A 507 -14.52 16.96 -25.82
CA LEU A 507 -15.07 16.86 -27.17
C LEU A 507 -14.11 16.06 -28.05
N ASP A 508 -14.57 14.94 -28.57
CA ASP A 508 -13.82 14.13 -29.54
C ASP A 508 -14.32 14.38 -30.95
N SER A 509 -13.56 15.16 -31.70
CA SER A 509 -13.82 15.46 -33.12
C SER A 509 -12.73 14.89 -34.04
N ARG A 510 -12.02 13.83 -33.60
CA ARG A 510 -10.98 13.20 -34.43
C ARG A 510 -11.56 12.63 -35.71
N SER A 511 -10.79 12.65 -36.79
CA SER A 511 -11.15 12.09 -38.10
C SER A 511 -11.02 10.56 -38.11
N GLU A 512 -11.79 9.89 -37.21
CA GLU A 512 -11.85 8.44 -37.06
C GLU A 512 -13.31 7.97 -37.07
N THR A 513 -13.52 6.66 -37.30
CA THR A 513 -14.88 6.09 -37.25
C THR A 513 -15.45 6.24 -35.83
N LEU A 514 -16.76 6.47 -35.73
CA LEU A 514 -17.45 6.57 -34.45
C LEU A 514 -17.18 5.38 -33.53
N ASN A 515 -17.22 4.14 -34.08
CA ASN A 515 -16.94 2.94 -33.31
C ASN A 515 -15.53 2.92 -32.72
N LYS A 516 -14.52 3.40 -33.44
CA LYS A 516 -13.14 3.50 -32.94
C LYS A 516 -13.01 4.53 -31.83
N ARG A 517 -13.70 5.67 -31.96
CA ARG A 517 -13.75 6.71 -30.91
C ARG A 517 -14.46 6.23 -29.65
N ILE A 518 -15.61 5.56 -29.80
CA ILE A 518 -16.34 4.95 -28.67
C ILE A 518 -15.45 3.93 -27.97
N HIS A 519 -14.82 3.02 -28.72
CA HIS A 519 -13.90 2.03 -28.15
C HIS A 519 -12.73 2.69 -27.39
N GLY A 520 -12.18 3.78 -27.93
CA GLY A 520 -11.14 4.58 -27.24
C GLY A 520 -11.64 5.13 -25.91
N ALA A 521 -12.84 5.72 -25.87
CA ALA A 521 -13.43 6.25 -24.64
C ALA A 521 -13.71 5.15 -23.59
N GLU A 522 -14.14 3.96 -24.04
CA GLU A 522 -14.32 2.80 -23.16
C GLU A 522 -12.99 2.31 -22.58
N LEU A 523 -11.90 2.30 -23.37
CA LEU A 523 -10.56 1.96 -22.87
C LEU A 523 -10.05 2.99 -21.85
N GLU A 524 -10.38 4.28 -22.05
CA GLU A 524 -10.08 5.37 -21.13
C GLU A 524 -10.99 5.40 -19.90
N LYS A 525 -11.97 4.47 -19.80
CA LYS A 525 -12.91 4.38 -18.68
C LYS A 525 -13.73 5.63 -18.42
N ILE A 526 -14.06 6.37 -19.49
CA ILE A 526 -14.88 7.59 -19.39
C ILE A 526 -16.32 7.18 -19.03
N PRO A 527 -16.92 7.75 -17.95
CA PRO A 527 -18.22 7.31 -17.45
C PRO A 527 -19.38 7.49 -18.45
N TYR A 528 -19.44 8.65 -19.12
CA TYR A 528 -20.50 8.97 -20.07
C TYR A 528 -19.96 9.30 -21.46
N ILE A 529 -20.54 8.68 -22.48
CA ILE A 529 -20.24 8.94 -23.89
C ILE A 529 -21.52 9.45 -24.54
N LEU A 530 -21.49 10.69 -25.06
CA LEU A 530 -22.59 11.31 -25.79
C LEU A 530 -22.29 11.28 -27.27
N VAL A 531 -23.25 10.79 -28.04
CA VAL A 531 -23.16 10.80 -29.50
C VAL A 531 -24.20 11.77 -30.05
N VAL A 532 -23.80 12.63 -30.96
CA VAL A 532 -24.68 13.62 -31.59
C VAL A 532 -24.60 13.52 -33.11
N GLY A 533 -25.77 13.40 -33.72
CA GLY A 533 -25.98 13.32 -35.15
C GLY A 533 -27.18 14.19 -35.59
N GLN A 534 -27.69 13.94 -36.79
CA GLN A 534 -28.80 14.69 -37.35
C GLN A 534 -30.09 14.63 -36.52
N ARG A 535 -30.38 13.44 -35.94
CA ARG A 535 -31.57 13.24 -35.12
C ARG A 535 -31.46 14.05 -33.83
N GLU A 536 -30.35 13.92 -33.13
CA GLU A 536 -30.09 14.63 -31.86
C GLU A 536 -30.12 16.16 -32.06
N LEU A 537 -29.57 16.64 -33.19
CA LEU A 537 -29.62 18.07 -33.54
C LEU A 537 -31.06 18.55 -33.74
N ASN A 538 -31.88 17.80 -34.47
CA ASN A 538 -33.26 18.14 -34.77
C ASN A 538 -34.15 18.14 -33.52
N ASP A 539 -34.02 17.07 -32.71
CA ASP A 539 -34.83 16.81 -31.52
C ASP A 539 -34.31 17.51 -30.26
N LYS A 540 -33.15 18.20 -30.34
CA LYS A 540 -32.42 18.85 -29.22
C LYS A 540 -32.12 17.88 -28.09
N THR A 541 -31.76 16.64 -28.46
CA THR A 541 -31.41 15.52 -27.54
C THR A 541 -29.95 15.12 -27.68
N VAL A 542 -29.55 14.13 -26.88
CA VAL A 542 -28.25 13.45 -26.96
C VAL A 542 -28.44 11.94 -26.88
N SER A 543 -27.73 11.17 -27.67
CA SER A 543 -27.66 9.72 -27.49
C SER A 543 -26.61 9.39 -26.45
N VAL A 544 -27.00 8.73 -25.36
CA VAL A 544 -26.19 8.54 -24.15
C VAL A 544 -25.80 7.09 -23.99
N ARG A 545 -24.51 6.86 -23.74
CA ARG A 545 -23.95 5.56 -23.33
C ARG A 545 -23.22 5.73 -22.02
N LYS A 546 -23.38 4.76 -21.14
CA LYS A 546 -22.58 4.67 -19.89
C LYS A 546 -21.46 3.66 -20.08
N SER A 547 -20.33 3.86 -19.43
CA SER A 547 -19.19 2.92 -19.41
C SER A 547 -19.66 1.48 -19.15
N GLY A 548 -19.03 0.51 -19.81
CA GLY A 548 -19.48 -0.88 -19.83
C GLY A 548 -20.50 -1.18 -20.93
N MET A 549 -20.54 -0.37 -22.00
CA MET A 549 -21.40 -0.53 -23.19
C MET A 549 -22.90 -0.46 -22.93
N GLN A 550 -23.34 0.11 -21.79
CA GLN A 550 -24.75 0.31 -21.51
C GLN A 550 -25.32 1.45 -22.35
N ASP A 551 -26.20 1.13 -23.30
CA ASP A 551 -26.95 2.12 -24.09
C ASP A 551 -28.15 2.63 -23.26
N LEU A 552 -28.18 3.93 -22.97
CA LEU A 552 -29.25 4.58 -22.22
C LEU A 552 -30.29 5.25 -23.15
N GLY A 553 -30.06 5.16 -24.47
CA GLY A 553 -30.93 5.76 -25.47
C GLY A 553 -30.75 7.27 -25.62
N SER A 554 -31.72 7.89 -26.31
CA SER A 554 -31.76 9.34 -26.51
C SER A 554 -32.52 10.01 -25.37
N MET A 555 -31.98 11.11 -24.83
CA MET A 555 -32.63 11.89 -23.76
C MET A 555 -32.36 13.40 -23.94
N SER A 556 -33.14 14.23 -23.30
CA SER A 556 -32.92 15.68 -23.28
C SER A 556 -31.66 16.03 -22.50
N GLN A 557 -31.11 17.22 -22.74
CA GLN A 557 -29.96 17.71 -21.97
C GLN A 557 -30.32 17.90 -20.48
N GLU A 558 -31.57 18.29 -20.16
CA GLU A 558 -32.08 18.42 -18.80
C GLU A 558 -32.10 17.09 -18.06
N GLU A 559 -32.59 16.03 -18.69
CA GLU A 559 -32.59 14.67 -18.11
C GLU A 559 -31.19 14.15 -17.87
N LEU A 560 -30.26 14.40 -18.81
CA LEU A 560 -28.86 14.05 -18.65
C LEU A 560 -28.22 14.79 -17.46
N ILE A 561 -28.41 16.11 -17.36
CA ILE A 561 -27.87 16.95 -16.28
C ILE A 561 -28.38 16.42 -14.93
N LYS A 562 -29.68 16.24 -14.80
CA LYS A 562 -30.28 15.73 -13.57
C LYS A 562 -29.66 14.38 -13.16
N ARG A 563 -29.52 13.47 -14.11
CA ARG A 563 -28.92 12.16 -13.87
C ARG A 563 -27.47 12.24 -13.39
N ILE A 564 -26.66 13.09 -14.05
CA ILE A 564 -25.25 13.30 -13.67
C ILE A 564 -25.17 13.92 -12.26
N GLU A 565 -26.01 14.92 -11.97
CA GLU A 565 -26.05 15.57 -10.65
C GLU A 565 -26.43 14.60 -9.53
N GLU A 566 -27.41 13.72 -9.76
CA GLU A 566 -27.82 12.70 -8.81
C GLU A 566 -26.65 11.74 -8.54
N GLU A 567 -25.98 11.24 -9.58
CA GLU A 567 -24.86 10.30 -9.45
C GLU A 567 -23.60 10.94 -8.83
N VAL A 568 -23.39 12.25 -9.00
CA VAL A 568 -22.27 12.96 -8.35
C VAL A 568 -22.53 13.18 -6.85
N ARG A 569 -23.81 13.23 -6.42
CA ARG A 569 -24.17 13.40 -5.00
C ARG A 569 -24.16 12.12 -4.19
N GLU A 570 -24.34 10.97 -4.85
CA GLU A 570 -24.20 9.64 -4.24
C GLU A 570 -22.73 9.31 -3.95
#